data_fd5cc3886dc2ed0ddad8ae2358de4cdf
#
_entry.id   fd5cc3886dc2ed0ddad8ae2358de4cdf
#
_cell.length_a   1.000
_cell.length_b   1.000
_cell.length_c   1.000
_cell.angle_alpha   90.00
_cell.angle_beta   90.00
_cell.angle_gamma   90.00
#
_symmetry.space_group_name_H-M   'P 1'
#
loop_
_entity.id
_entity.type
_entity.pdbx_description
1 polymer ?
#
loop_
_entity_poly.entity_id
_entity_poly.type
_entity_poly.pdbx_seq_one_letter_code
_entity_poly.pdbx_strand_id
1 'polypeptide(L)'
;MSPKPLVILVHEIYGVNSHMKKMGRLIKMAGHDVLTPNLLGEDEVYTLQEEKTAYEQFTKHERLKTGETIIQNLIRQNAGRHIFVIGFSVGATIAWKCSSMPEVSGSVCYYGSRIRDSLHHVPACPVLLFFPNYEPSFDVALLIKKLREKQHTHLEIYQFDALHGFANPDAVYFNRALFFQTLSIIKNGAEKRLRPVSSEIF
;
A
#
# COMPACT_ATOMS: atom_id res chain seq x y z
N MET A 1 -21.30 3.60 -19.27
CA MET A 1 -20.53 2.60 -18.50
C MET A 1 -19.84 3.31 -17.35
N SER A 2 -19.93 2.78 -16.14
CA SER A 2 -19.18 3.36 -15.01
C SER A 2 -17.67 3.28 -15.28
N PRO A 3 -16.88 4.29 -14.90
CA PRO A 3 -15.44 4.23 -15.09
C PRO A 3 -14.85 3.05 -14.30
N LYS A 4 -13.84 2.38 -14.88
CA LYS A 4 -13.14 1.29 -14.19
C LYS A 4 -12.52 1.79 -12.88
N PRO A 5 -12.48 0.96 -11.84
CA PRO A 5 -11.75 1.29 -10.63
C PRO A 5 -10.29 1.62 -10.96
N LEU A 6 -9.74 2.60 -10.27
CA LEU A 6 -8.35 3.03 -10.40
C LEU A 6 -7.55 2.55 -9.22
N VAL A 7 -6.42 1.90 -9.48
CA VAL A 7 -5.41 1.58 -8.47
C VAL A 7 -4.22 2.52 -8.63
N ILE A 8 -3.89 3.26 -7.58
CA ILE A 8 -2.65 4.01 -7.48
C ILE A 8 -1.64 3.13 -6.74
N LEU A 9 -0.60 2.71 -7.45
CA LEU A 9 0.42 1.81 -6.95
C LEU A 9 1.65 2.62 -6.52
N VAL A 10 2.01 2.55 -5.25
CA VAL A 10 3.05 3.37 -4.63
C VAL A 10 4.26 2.51 -4.28
N HIS A 11 5.39 2.83 -4.90
CA HIS A 11 6.62 2.06 -4.83
C HIS A 11 7.38 2.21 -3.50
N GLU A 12 8.35 1.33 -3.29
CA GLU A 12 9.38 1.39 -2.24
C GLU A 12 10.42 2.50 -2.56
N ILE A 13 11.53 2.53 -1.86
CA ILE A 13 12.61 3.51 -2.13
C ILE A 13 13.26 3.37 -3.52
N TYR A 14 12.97 2.29 -4.25
CA TYR A 14 13.66 1.91 -5.50
C TYR A 14 13.06 2.50 -6.78
N GLY A 15 11.99 3.28 -6.70
CA GLY A 15 11.29 3.79 -7.88
C GLY A 15 10.41 2.74 -8.57
N VAL A 16 10.04 3.01 -9.83
CA VAL A 16 9.16 2.12 -10.63
C VAL A 16 9.97 0.98 -11.26
N ASN A 17 10.46 0.10 -10.41
CA ASN A 17 11.30 -1.04 -10.76
C ASN A 17 10.50 -2.23 -11.34
N SER A 18 11.18 -3.38 -11.52
CA SER A 18 10.58 -4.63 -12.01
C SER A 18 9.40 -5.10 -11.16
N HIS A 19 9.49 -5.01 -9.82
CA HIS A 19 8.40 -5.34 -8.90
C HIS A 19 7.14 -4.52 -9.22
N MET A 20 7.27 -3.20 -9.28
CA MET A 20 6.12 -2.30 -9.57
C MET A 20 5.52 -2.58 -10.95
N LYS A 21 6.35 -2.83 -11.96
CA LYS A 21 5.90 -3.20 -13.30
C LYS A 21 5.13 -4.53 -13.31
N LYS A 22 5.58 -5.54 -12.54
CA LYS A 22 4.89 -6.84 -12.38
C LYS A 22 3.54 -6.65 -11.69
N MET A 23 3.51 -5.90 -10.57
CA MET A 23 2.27 -5.60 -9.85
C MET A 23 1.28 -4.83 -10.72
N GLY A 24 1.72 -3.80 -11.44
CA GLY A 24 0.86 -3.05 -12.34
C GLY A 24 0.24 -3.92 -13.44
N ARG A 25 0.99 -4.90 -13.98
CA ARG A 25 0.43 -5.87 -14.94
C ARG A 25 -0.63 -6.76 -14.31
N LEU A 26 -0.39 -7.30 -13.13
CA LEU A 26 -1.37 -8.14 -12.41
C LEU A 26 -2.68 -7.40 -12.16
N ILE A 27 -2.61 -6.14 -11.72
CA ILE A 27 -3.78 -5.30 -11.46
C ILE A 27 -4.54 -4.98 -12.75
N LYS A 28 -3.83 -4.68 -13.85
CA LYS A 28 -4.45 -4.48 -15.17
C LYS A 28 -5.14 -5.75 -15.67
N MET A 29 -4.53 -6.92 -15.49
CA MET A 29 -5.15 -8.21 -15.84
C MET A 29 -6.40 -8.51 -15.01
N ALA A 30 -6.48 -8.00 -13.79
CA ALA A 30 -7.67 -8.05 -12.94
C ALA A 30 -8.77 -7.05 -13.38
N GLY A 31 -8.56 -6.27 -14.45
CA GLY A 31 -9.57 -5.38 -15.03
C GLY A 31 -9.57 -3.95 -14.49
N HIS A 32 -8.56 -3.54 -13.74
CA HIS A 32 -8.45 -2.20 -13.16
C HIS A 32 -7.50 -1.30 -13.97
N ASP A 33 -7.76 0.01 -13.94
CA ASP A 33 -6.78 1.00 -14.39
C ASP A 33 -5.69 1.16 -13.32
N VAL A 34 -4.46 1.44 -13.76
CA VAL A 34 -3.31 1.56 -12.84
C VAL A 34 -2.51 2.81 -13.15
N LEU A 35 -2.25 3.59 -12.13
CA LEU A 35 -1.23 4.64 -12.11
C LEU A 35 -0.10 4.22 -11.18
N THR A 36 1.13 4.35 -11.66
CA THR A 36 2.34 4.05 -10.86
C THR A 36 3.29 5.25 -11.01
N PRO A 37 3.04 6.33 -10.27
CA PRO A 37 3.92 7.51 -10.35
C PRO A 37 5.30 7.18 -9.80
N ASN A 38 6.35 7.70 -10.45
CA ASN A 38 7.70 7.62 -9.92
C ASN A 38 7.95 8.79 -8.95
N LEU A 39 8.05 8.50 -7.66
CA LEU A 39 8.25 9.49 -6.62
C LEU A 39 9.70 9.99 -6.52
N LEU A 40 10.64 9.32 -7.21
CA LEU A 40 12.05 9.70 -7.25
C LEU A 40 12.31 10.80 -8.30
N GLY A 41 11.51 10.88 -9.34
CA GLY A 41 11.65 11.70 -10.53
C GLY A 41 11.53 10.85 -11.79
N GLU A 42 11.52 11.48 -12.95
CA GLU A 42 11.46 10.78 -14.21
C GLU A 42 12.70 9.88 -14.35
N ASP A 43 12.49 8.61 -14.75
CA ASP A 43 13.52 7.62 -15.04
C ASP A 43 14.47 7.19 -13.91
N GLU A 44 14.34 7.73 -12.70
CA GLU A 44 15.18 7.32 -11.57
C GLU A 44 14.69 6.00 -10.98
N VAL A 45 15.50 4.94 -11.10
CA VAL A 45 15.20 3.60 -10.61
C VAL A 45 16.45 2.96 -10.04
N TYR A 46 16.33 2.36 -8.85
CA TYR A 46 17.41 1.63 -8.19
C TYR A 46 17.14 0.13 -8.19
N THR A 47 18.21 -0.65 -8.23
CA THR A 47 18.19 -2.09 -7.95
C THR A 47 18.17 -2.34 -6.44
N LEU A 48 17.86 -3.57 -6.02
CA LEU A 48 17.88 -3.94 -4.60
C LEU A 48 19.31 -3.92 -4.01
N GLN A 49 20.34 -4.10 -4.85
CA GLN A 49 21.74 -4.00 -4.44
C GLN A 49 22.16 -2.56 -4.13
N GLU A 50 21.44 -1.58 -4.64
CA GLU A 50 21.66 -0.16 -4.41
C GLU A 50 20.85 0.41 -3.25
N GLU A 51 20.38 -0.44 -2.32
CA GLU A 51 19.48 -0.06 -1.22
C GLU A 51 19.98 1.14 -0.43
N LYS A 52 21.29 1.17 -0.09
CA LYS A 52 21.87 2.27 0.66
C LYS A 52 21.75 3.60 -0.10
N THR A 53 22.11 3.61 -1.37
CA THR A 53 22.02 4.79 -2.24
C THR A 53 20.58 5.22 -2.42
N ALA A 54 19.68 4.28 -2.70
CA ALA A 54 18.25 4.54 -2.84
C ALA A 54 17.66 5.17 -1.57
N TYR A 55 18.01 4.65 -0.40
CA TYR A 55 17.57 5.18 0.88
C TYR A 55 18.09 6.60 1.14
N GLU A 56 19.39 6.85 0.89
CA GLU A 56 20.01 8.16 1.04
C GLU A 56 19.35 9.20 0.13
N GLN A 57 19.13 8.87 -1.14
CA GLN A 57 18.47 9.77 -2.10
C GLN A 57 17.01 10.02 -1.75
N PHE A 58 16.28 8.97 -1.34
CA PHE A 58 14.90 9.09 -0.88
C PHE A 58 14.77 10.03 0.31
N THR A 59 15.69 9.91 1.27
CA THR A 59 15.70 10.72 2.51
C THR A 59 16.14 12.15 2.24
N LYS A 60 17.26 12.33 1.51
CA LYS A 60 17.83 13.64 1.18
C LYS A 60 16.85 14.57 0.49
N HIS A 61 16.01 14.03 -0.39
CA HIS A 61 15.04 14.79 -1.16
C HIS A 61 13.64 14.82 -0.54
N GLU A 62 13.49 14.45 0.73
CA GLU A 62 12.20 14.40 1.44
C GLU A 62 11.09 13.68 0.64
N ARG A 63 11.46 12.59 -0.07
CA ARG A 63 10.56 11.91 -1.02
C ARG A 63 9.30 11.32 -0.37
N LEU A 64 9.32 11.07 0.92
CA LEU A 64 8.12 10.68 1.65
C LEU A 64 7.07 11.80 1.63
N LYS A 65 7.47 13.04 1.90
CA LYS A 65 6.57 14.22 1.96
C LYS A 65 6.13 14.65 0.56
N THR A 66 7.07 14.81 -0.37
CA THR A 66 6.77 15.19 -1.74
C THR A 66 5.94 14.11 -2.44
N GLY A 67 6.26 12.83 -2.21
CA GLY A 67 5.51 11.68 -2.71
C GLY A 67 4.07 11.64 -2.19
N GLU A 68 3.86 11.91 -0.90
CA GLU A 68 2.52 12.04 -0.32
C GLU A 68 1.71 13.11 -1.08
N THR A 69 2.28 14.28 -1.32
CA THR A 69 1.63 15.36 -2.08
C THR A 69 1.28 14.94 -3.52
N ILE A 70 2.20 14.22 -4.20
CA ILE A 70 1.95 13.70 -5.55
C ILE A 70 0.76 12.74 -5.55
N ILE A 71 0.73 11.79 -4.61
CA ILE A 71 -0.35 10.80 -4.52
C ILE A 71 -1.68 11.48 -4.19
N GLN A 72 -1.71 12.40 -3.24
CA GLN A 72 -2.93 13.17 -2.91
C GLN A 72 -3.47 13.96 -4.10
N ASN A 73 -2.60 14.58 -4.89
CA ASN A 73 -3.02 15.30 -6.09
C ASN A 73 -3.60 14.35 -7.15
N LEU A 74 -2.98 13.18 -7.36
CA LEU A 74 -3.51 12.16 -8.28
C LEU A 74 -4.88 11.64 -7.81
N ILE A 75 -5.09 11.46 -6.50
CA ILE A 75 -6.38 11.08 -5.93
C ILE A 75 -7.43 12.15 -6.27
N ARG A 76 -7.15 13.43 -6.00
CA ARG A 76 -8.09 14.54 -6.28
C ARG A 76 -8.40 14.70 -7.78
N GLN A 77 -7.38 14.54 -8.64
CA GLN A 77 -7.56 14.60 -10.11
C GLN A 77 -8.44 13.47 -10.66
N ASN A 78 -8.57 12.38 -9.92
CA ASN A 78 -9.38 11.21 -10.29
C ASN A 78 -10.63 11.07 -9.41
N ALA A 79 -11.02 12.12 -8.68
CA ALA A 79 -12.23 12.12 -7.86
C ALA A 79 -13.46 11.72 -8.70
N GLY A 80 -14.38 10.96 -8.09
CA GLY A 80 -15.54 10.38 -8.79
C GLY A 80 -15.31 8.97 -9.36
N ARG A 81 -14.09 8.43 -9.29
CA ARG A 81 -13.78 7.01 -9.52
C ARG A 81 -13.68 6.25 -8.20
N HIS A 82 -13.84 4.93 -8.25
CA HIS A 82 -13.40 4.07 -7.13
C HIS A 82 -11.87 4.02 -7.14
N ILE A 83 -11.24 4.65 -6.15
CA ILE A 83 -9.77 4.76 -6.06
C ILE A 83 -9.26 3.86 -4.94
N PHE A 84 -8.33 2.98 -5.27
CA PHE A 84 -7.60 2.15 -4.32
C PHE A 84 -6.13 2.56 -4.32
N VAL A 85 -5.53 2.63 -3.13
CA VAL A 85 -4.09 2.93 -3.00
C VAL A 85 -3.38 1.71 -2.45
N ILE A 86 -2.43 1.17 -3.20
CA ILE A 86 -1.61 0.02 -2.79
C ILE A 86 -0.17 0.48 -2.67
N GLY A 87 0.40 0.34 -1.49
CA GLY A 87 1.78 0.78 -1.25
C GLY A 87 2.66 -0.28 -0.61
N PHE A 88 3.96 -0.17 -0.87
CA PHE A 88 5.00 -1.06 -0.35
C PHE A 88 6.04 -0.25 0.41
N SER A 89 6.43 -0.67 1.62
CA SER A 89 7.43 -0.02 2.47
C SER A 89 7.09 1.47 2.71
N VAL A 90 7.90 2.40 2.23
CA VAL A 90 7.60 3.85 2.30
C VAL A 90 6.32 4.21 1.55
N GLY A 91 6.04 3.53 0.44
CA GLY A 91 4.78 3.67 -0.29
C GLY A 91 3.57 3.21 0.51
N ALA A 92 3.71 2.20 1.37
CA ALA A 92 2.67 1.78 2.30
C ALA A 92 2.38 2.85 3.36
N THR A 93 3.40 3.59 3.79
CA THR A 93 3.20 4.73 4.69
C THR A 93 2.40 5.85 4.00
N ILE A 94 2.66 6.12 2.72
CA ILE A 94 1.88 7.09 1.93
C ILE A 94 0.44 6.58 1.75
N ALA A 95 0.25 5.31 1.41
CA ALA A 95 -1.08 4.70 1.28
C ALA A 95 -1.88 4.79 2.58
N TRP A 96 -1.24 4.53 3.74
CA TRP A 96 -1.82 4.73 5.06
C TRP A 96 -2.30 6.16 5.28
N LYS A 97 -1.45 7.16 5.01
CA LYS A 97 -1.80 8.58 5.16
C LYS A 97 -2.94 9.00 4.23
N CYS A 98 -2.93 8.53 2.98
CA CYS A 98 -3.99 8.81 2.02
C CYS A 98 -5.32 8.11 2.36
N SER A 99 -5.34 7.10 3.22
CA SER A 99 -6.56 6.40 3.63
C SER A 99 -7.54 7.28 4.39
N SER A 100 -7.12 8.45 4.89
CA SER A 100 -7.98 9.46 5.51
C SER A 100 -8.70 10.36 4.51
N MET A 101 -8.39 10.26 3.22
CA MET A 101 -9.03 11.06 2.17
C MET A 101 -10.38 10.44 1.77
N PRO A 102 -11.47 11.23 1.71
CA PRO A 102 -12.80 10.69 1.41
C PRO A 102 -12.95 10.14 -0.02
N GLU A 103 -12.06 10.52 -0.93
CA GLU A 103 -12.03 10.02 -2.31
C GLU A 103 -11.45 8.61 -2.42
N VAL A 104 -10.77 8.10 -1.38
CA VAL A 104 -10.14 6.78 -1.38
C VAL A 104 -11.15 5.71 -0.96
N SER A 105 -11.37 4.72 -1.83
CA SER A 105 -12.30 3.61 -1.58
C SER A 105 -11.67 2.47 -0.77
N GLY A 106 -10.34 2.39 -0.71
CA GLY A 106 -9.62 1.41 0.09
C GLY A 106 -8.11 1.52 -0.05
N SER A 107 -7.39 1.05 0.97
CA SER A 107 -5.93 1.09 1.01
C SER A 107 -5.34 -0.27 1.37
N VAL A 108 -4.21 -0.61 0.76
CA VAL A 108 -3.43 -1.81 1.08
C VAL A 108 -1.98 -1.40 1.35
N CYS A 109 -1.48 -1.77 2.52
CA CYS A 109 -0.19 -1.34 3.00
C CYS A 109 0.69 -2.55 3.32
N TYR A 110 1.72 -2.79 2.52
CA TYR A 110 2.70 -3.85 2.74
C TYR A 110 3.91 -3.34 3.51
N TYR A 111 4.18 -3.91 4.65
CA TYR A 111 5.36 -3.67 5.52
C TYR A 111 5.74 -2.19 5.69
N GLY A 112 4.74 -1.34 5.96
CA GLY A 112 4.90 0.10 6.11
C GLY A 112 5.55 0.50 7.44
N SER A 113 6.87 0.60 7.48
CA SER A 113 7.63 0.83 8.70
C SER A 113 7.36 2.19 9.35
N ARG A 114 7.16 3.25 8.55
CA ARG A 114 6.92 4.61 9.06
C ARG A 114 5.44 4.91 9.37
N ILE A 115 4.55 3.94 9.27
CA ILE A 115 3.19 4.04 9.81
C ILE A 115 3.23 4.38 11.31
N ARG A 116 4.25 3.88 12.05
CA ARG A 116 4.47 4.21 13.46
C ARG A 116 4.59 5.71 13.76
N ASP A 117 5.04 6.50 12.77
CA ASP A 117 5.22 7.95 12.89
C ASP A 117 3.94 8.72 12.52
N SER A 118 2.89 8.02 12.08
CA SER A 118 1.66 8.58 11.51
C SER A 118 0.38 7.97 12.10
N LEU A 119 0.43 7.55 13.36
CA LEU A 119 -0.69 6.92 14.09
C LEU A 119 -1.86 7.88 14.39
N HIS A 120 -1.67 9.17 14.17
CA HIS A 120 -2.73 10.18 14.31
C HIS A 120 -3.72 10.19 13.14
N HIS A 121 -3.36 9.59 12.00
CA HIS A 121 -4.27 9.46 10.86
C HIS A 121 -5.40 8.48 11.19
N VAL A 122 -6.62 8.89 10.85
CA VAL A 122 -7.84 8.09 11.00
C VAL A 122 -8.29 7.68 9.60
N PRO A 123 -8.29 6.37 9.27
CA PRO A 123 -8.77 5.90 7.99
C PRO A 123 -10.25 6.26 7.76
N ALA A 124 -10.57 6.85 6.60
CA ALA A 124 -11.93 7.09 6.14
C ALA A 124 -12.45 5.95 5.24
N CYS A 125 -11.58 5.01 4.90
CA CYS A 125 -11.86 3.86 4.06
C CYS A 125 -11.31 2.57 4.69
N PRO A 126 -11.71 1.41 4.16
CA PRO A 126 -11.11 0.13 4.52
C PRO A 126 -9.60 0.08 4.27
N VAL A 127 -8.84 -0.38 5.27
CA VAL A 127 -7.38 -0.51 5.17
C VAL A 127 -6.95 -1.92 5.54
N LEU A 128 -6.14 -2.54 4.68
CA LEU A 128 -5.45 -3.80 4.95
C LEU A 128 -3.98 -3.50 5.23
N LEU A 129 -3.52 -3.87 6.42
CA LEU A 129 -2.11 -3.79 6.81
C LEU A 129 -1.50 -5.19 6.83
N PHE A 130 -0.44 -5.39 6.07
CA PHE A 130 0.34 -6.63 6.03
C PHE A 130 1.72 -6.39 6.61
N PHE A 131 2.00 -6.93 7.79
CA PHE A 131 3.29 -6.81 8.46
C PHE A 131 4.02 -8.15 8.52
N PRO A 132 5.36 -8.15 8.42
CA PRO A 132 6.16 -9.30 8.82
C PRO A 132 6.23 -9.40 10.34
N ASN A 133 6.64 -10.55 10.87
CA ASN A 133 6.88 -10.72 12.32
C ASN A 133 8.09 -9.92 12.80
N TYR A 134 9.06 -9.70 11.93
CA TYR A 134 10.31 -9.04 12.29
C TYR A 134 10.69 -7.94 11.31
N GLU A 135 11.05 -6.80 11.88
CA GLU A 135 11.61 -5.64 11.18
C GLU A 135 12.83 -5.13 11.95
N PRO A 136 13.99 -4.95 11.30
CA PRO A 136 15.19 -4.50 12.00
C PRO A 136 15.07 -3.10 12.61
N SER A 137 14.23 -2.25 12.04
CA SER A 137 14.16 -0.82 12.35
C SER A 137 13.12 -0.44 13.40
N PHE A 138 12.22 -1.37 13.81
CA PHE A 138 11.19 -1.11 14.82
C PHE A 138 10.54 -2.39 15.35
N ASP A 139 9.88 -2.26 16.49
CA ASP A 139 9.07 -3.33 17.09
C ASP A 139 7.68 -3.39 16.42
N VAL A 140 7.47 -4.42 15.61
CA VAL A 140 6.21 -4.66 14.88
C VAL A 140 5.06 -4.95 15.84
N ALA A 141 5.30 -5.73 16.90
CA ALA A 141 4.26 -6.08 17.87
C ALA A 141 3.76 -4.83 18.60
N LEU A 142 4.66 -3.93 18.98
CA LEU A 142 4.32 -2.65 19.60
C LEU A 142 3.52 -1.75 18.63
N LEU A 143 3.89 -1.70 17.35
CA LEU A 143 3.14 -0.95 16.35
C LEU A 143 1.71 -1.49 16.21
N ILE A 144 1.57 -2.81 16.06
CA ILE A 144 0.25 -3.48 15.94
C ILE A 144 -0.61 -3.22 17.17
N LYS A 145 -0.02 -3.31 18.38
CA LYS A 145 -0.71 -2.99 19.63
C LYS A 145 -1.27 -1.56 19.60
N LYS A 146 -0.44 -0.57 19.27
CA LYS A 146 -0.86 0.85 19.19
C LYS A 146 -1.95 1.08 18.13
N LEU A 147 -1.89 0.41 17.00
CA LEU A 147 -2.93 0.49 15.97
C LEU A 147 -4.27 -0.09 16.45
N ARG A 148 -4.23 -1.23 17.14
CA ARG A 148 -5.45 -1.86 17.72
C ARG A 148 -6.08 -1.01 18.84
N GLU A 149 -5.26 -0.34 19.65
CA GLU A 149 -5.73 0.59 20.71
C GLU A 149 -6.51 1.78 20.14
N LYS A 150 -6.30 2.15 18.86
CA LYS A 150 -7.06 3.21 18.19
C LYS A 150 -8.49 2.80 17.81
N GLN A 151 -8.83 1.52 17.86
CA GLN A 151 -10.17 0.98 17.59
C GLN A 151 -10.77 1.44 16.26
N HIS A 152 -9.93 1.60 15.20
CA HIS A 152 -10.40 1.98 13.87
C HIS A 152 -11.29 0.88 13.28
N THR A 153 -12.54 1.19 12.97
CA THR A 153 -13.54 0.24 12.46
C THR A 153 -13.23 -0.30 11.05
N HIS A 154 -12.36 0.38 10.32
CA HIS A 154 -12.02 0.06 8.94
C HIS A 154 -10.64 -0.59 8.76
N LEU A 155 -10.00 -1.01 9.87
CA LEU A 155 -8.63 -1.49 9.86
C LEU A 155 -8.58 -3.01 10.08
N GLU A 156 -7.98 -3.72 9.14
CA GLU A 156 -7.63 -5.13 9.27
C GLU A 156 -6.10 -5.28 9.25
N ILE A 157 -5.55 -5.98 10.25
CA ILE A 157 -4.10 -6.16 10.43
C ILE A 157 -3.77 -7.63 10.36
N TYR A 158 -2.89 -7.98 9.44
CA TYR A 158 -2.36 -9.32 9.25
C TYR A 158 -0.85 -9.32 9.53
N GLN A 159 -0.41 -10.29 10.29
CA GLN A 159 1.00 -10.48 10.62
C GLN A 159 1.45 -11.85 10.11
N PHE A 160 2.61 -11.91 9.46
CA PHE A 160 3.13 -13.11 8.81
C PHE A 160 4.51 -13.45 9.34
N ASP A 161 4.81 -14.75 9.40
CA ASP A 161 6.17 -15.22 9.65
C ASP A 161 7.04 -14.99 8.41
N ALA A 162 7.54 -13.77 8.30
CA ALA A 162 8.25 -13.24 7.15
C ALA A 162 9.19 -12.11 7.56
N LEU A 163 9.98 -11.65 6.60
CA LEU A 163 10.85 -10.48 6.70
C LEU A 163 10.37 -9.36 5.76
N HIS A 164 10.95 -8.17 5.91
CA HIS A 164 10.68 -7.03 5.02
C HIS A 164 10.86 -7.41 3.55
N GLY A 165 9.95 -6.98 2.68
CA GLY A 165 9.99 -7.32 1.25
C GLY A 165 9.39 -8.68 0.89
N PHE A 166 8.73 -9.39 1.81
CA PHE A 166 8.17 -10.73 1.55
C PHE A 166 7.19 -10.79 0.36
N ALA A 167 6.58 -9.67 0.00
CA ALA A 167 5.67 -9.55 -1.14
C ALA A 167 6.34 -9.00 -2.41
N ASN A 168 7.63 -8.71 -2.38
CA ASN A 168 8.39 -8.23 -3.54
C ASN A 168 9.09 -9.43 -4.24
N PRO A 169 8.66 -9.84 -5.45
CA PRO A 169 9.22 -11.02 -6.12
C PRO A 169 10.68 -10.89 -6.54
N ASP A 170 11.26 -9.70 -6.45
CA ASP A 170 12.68 -9.47 -6.75
C ASP A 170 13.53 -9.46 -5.46
N ALA A 171 12.91 -9.46 -4.27
CA ALA A 171 13.61 -9.46 -2.98
C ALA A 171 14.08 -10.86 -2.56
N VAL A 172 15.21 -10.92 -1.83
CA VAL A 172 15.77 -12.16 -1.29
C VAL A 172 14.77 -12.89 -0.37
N TYR A 173 13.96 -12.13 0.35
CA TYR A 173 12.98 -12.64 1.31
C TYR A 173 11.58 -12.83 0.70
N PHE A 174 11.46 -12.85 -0.63
CA PHE A 174 10.18 -13.09 -1.28
C PHE A 174 9.57 -14.43 -0.85
N ASN A 175 8.35 -14.39 -0.36
CA ASN A 175 7.58 -15.57 -0.03
C ASN A 175 6.35 -15.67 -0.94
N ARG A 176 6.45 -16.54 -1.95
CA ARG A 176 5.40 -16.73 -2.96
C ARG A 176 4.06 -17.12 -2.34
N ALA A 177 4.06 -18.01 -1.36
CA ALA A 177 2.83 -18.48 -0.72
C ALA A 177 2.13 -17.34 0.02
N LEU A 178 2.88 -16.57 0.83
CA LEU A 178 2.35 -15.41 1.54
C LEU A 178 1.88 -14.32 0.57
N PHE A 179 2.61 -14.07 -0.52
CA PHE A 179 2.17 -13.13 -1.54
C PHE A 179 0.79 -13.50 -2.11
N PHE A 180 0.58 -14.75 -2.52
CA PHE A 180 -0.73 -15.20 -3.01
C PHE A 180 -1.80 -15.19 -1.91
N GLN A 181 -1.45 -15.47 -0.67
CA GLN A 181 -2.36 -15.35 0.46
C GLN A 181 -2.84 -13.90 0.63
N THR A 182 -1.94 -12.91 0.53
CA THR A 182 -2.34 -11.49 0.61
C THR A 182 -3.26 -11.09 -0.53
N LEU A 183 -3.02 -11.57 -1.76
CA LEU A 183 -3.91 -11.32 -2.90
C LEU A 183 -5.30 -11.93 -2.67
N SER A 184 -5.38 -13.12 -2.08
CA SER A 184 -6.66 -13.74 -1.71
C SER A 184 -7.41 -12.93 -0.65
N ILE A 185 -6.70 -12.42 0.37
CA ILE A 185 -7.28 -11.54 1.41
C ILE A 185 -7.85 -10.26 0.78
N ILE A 186 -7.09 -9.61 -0.11
CA ILE A 186 -7.52 -8.40 -0.82
C ILE A 186 -8.80 -8.69 -1.63
N LYS A 187 -8.80 -9.76 -2.40
CA LYS A 187 -9.97 -10.17 -3.21
C LYS A 187 -11.19 -10.39 -2.34
N ASN A 188 -11.06 -11.18 -1.27
CA ASN A 188 -12.17 -11.49 -0.37
C ASN A 188 -12.69 -10.24 0.36
N GLY A 189 -11.81 -9.33 0.74
CA GLY A 189 -12.17 -8.03 1.33
C GLY A 189 -12.94 -7.15 0.35
N ALA A 190 -12.54 -7.10 -0.91
CA ALA A 190 -13.25 -6.38 -1.96
C ALA A 190 -14.66 -6.97 -2.22
N GLU A 191 -14.78 -8.31 -2.32
CA GLU A 191 -16.06 -9.00 -2.56
C GLU A 191 -17.06 -8.81 -1.42
N LYS A 192 -16.62 -8.85 -0.15
CA LYS A 192 -17.49 -8.59 1.01
C LYS A 192 -18.09 -7.19 1.02
N ARG A 193 -17.40 -6.20 0.44
CA ARG A 193 -17.79 -4.79 0.46
C ARG A 193 -18.53 -4.34 -0.80
N LEU A 194 -18.39 -5.08 -1.90
CA LEU A 194 -19.13 -4.86 -3.16
C LEU A 194 -20.49 -5.57 -3.19
N ARG A 195 -20.80 -6.42 -2.21
CA ARG A 195 -22.16 -6.94 -2.07
C ARG A 195 -23.05 -5.79 -1.61
N PRO A 196 -24.06 -5.39 -2.39
CA PRO A 196 -25.08 -4.47 -1.88
C PRO A 196 -25.68 -5.12 -0.63
N VAL A 197 -25.93 -4.30 0.40
CA VAL A 197 -26.79 -4.67 1.51
C VAL A 197 -28.21 -4.83 0.94
N SER A 198 -28.48 -5.96 0.32
CA SER A 198 -29.79 -6.32 -0.19
C SER A 198 -30.20 -7.62 0.47
N SER A 199 -31.20 -7.47 1.32
CA SER A 199 -32.15 -8.50 1.77
C SER A 199 -31.59 -9.59 2.68
N GLU A 200 -31.44 -9.27 3.97
CA GLU A 200 -31.95 -10.11 5.03
C GLU A 200 -33.10 -9.36 5.74
N ILE A 201 -34.23 -9.27 5.08
CA ILE A 201 -35.54 -9.12 5.72
C ILE A 201 -36.44 -10.07 4.93
N PHE A 202 -36.56 -11.27 5.41
CA PHE A 202 -37.74 -12.16 5.56
C PHE A 202 -37.25 -13.54 5.95
#